data_75b2c4fc488fa9969914bc7ac007da5a
#
_entry.id   75b2c4fc488fa9969914bc7ac007da5a
#
_cell.length_a   1.000
_cell.length_b   1.000
_cell.length_c   1.000
_cell.angle_alpha   90.00
_cell.angle_beta   90.00
_cell.angle_gamma   90.00
#
_symmetry.space_group_name_H-M   'P 1'
#
loop_
_entity.id
_entity.type
_entity.pdbx_description
1 polymer ?
#
loop_
_entity_poly.entity_id
_entity_poly.type
_entity_poly.pdbx_seq_one_letter_code
_entity_poly.pdbx_strand_id
1 'polypeptide(L)'
;MIREIREEDKQLYMDLTEEFYNSEAVLHPIPEAYRKATFEEMMRSQDYVKAYILEKDGQAAGYGLTSYTFSQEAGGKAVWLEELYIRPQFRCHGLGKEFFAYVDEQIAPKVMRLRLEIEPDNLRAKKLYLAMGYEDLPYAQMIKEVQEVK
;
A
#
# COMPACT_ATOMS: atom_id res chain seq x y z
N MET A 1 -5.44 -10.38 -11.31
CA MET A 1 -6.56 -10.37 -10.36
C MET A 1 -6.11 -9.80 -9.03
N ILE A 2 -6.95 -8.99 -8.41
CA ILE A 2 -6.68 -8.39 -7.09
C ILE A 2 -7.63 -9.05 -6.10
N ARG A 3 -7.12 -9.54 -4.98
CA ARG A 3 -7.95 -10.11 -3.92
C ARG A 3 -7.48 -9.69 -2.54
N GLU A 4 -8.39 -9.72 -1.57
CA GLU A 4 -8.05 -9.44 -0.19
C GLU A 4 -7.13 -10.53 0.37
N ILE A 5 -6.24 -10.13 1.28
CA ILE A 5 -5.34 -11.05 1.97
C ILE A 5 -6.16 -11.95 2.92
N ARG A 6 -5.69 -13.18 3.10
CA ARG A 6 -6.32 -14.18 3.96
C ARG A 6 -5.31 -14.70 5.00
N GLU A 7 -5.81 -15.42 5.99
CA GLU A 7 -4.97 -15.99 7.05
C GLU A 7 -3.90 -16.92 6.51
N GLU A 8 -4.22 -17.72 5.51
CA GLU A 8 -3.26 -18.64 4.87
C GLU A 8 -2.18 -17.94 4.06
N ASP A 9 -2.30 -16.63 3.82
CA ASP A 9 -1.31 -15.85 3.08
C ASP A 9 -0.15 -15.34 3.96
N LYS A 10 -0.08 -15.73 5.22
CA LYS A 10 0.93 -15.19 6.15
C LYS A 10 2.35 -15.28 5.60
N GLN A 11 2.77 -16.47 5.18
CA GLN A 11 4.12 -16.64 4.65
C GLN A 11 4.33 -15.86 3.35
N LEU A 12 3.33 -15.85 2.48
CA LEU A 12 3.38 -15.07 1.24
C LEU A 12 3.56 -13.58 1.53
N TYR A 13 2.79 -13.06 2.49
CA TYR A 13 2.91 -11.66 2.90
C TYR A 13 4.31 -11.34 3.45
N MET A 14 4.84 -12.23 4.30
CA MET A 14 6.19 -12.05 4.83
C MET A 14 7.24 -12.06 3.74
N ASP A 15 7.10 -12.95 2.74
CA ASP A 15 8.03 -13.02 1.61
C ASP A 15 7.96 -11.77 0.73
N LEU A 16 6.76 -11.36 0.34
CA LEU A 16 6.57 -10.20 -0.52
C LEU A 16 7.05 -8.90 0.14
N THR A 17 6.75 -8.73 1.43
CA THR A 17 7.20 -7.54 2.15
C THR A 17 8.71 -7.54 2.38
N GLU A 18 9.31 -8.69 2.59
CA GLU A 18 10.78 -8.79 2.64
C GLU A 18 11.41 -8.37 1.31
N GLU A 19 10.88 -8.86 0.20
CA GLU A 19 11.34 -8.45 -1.13
C GLU A 19 11.22 -6.93 -1.32
N PHE A 20 10.08 -6.36 -0.92
CA PHE A 20 9.84 -4.92 -1.03
C PHE A 20 10.85 -4.11 -0.20
N TYR A 21 11.05 -4.48 1.06
CA TYR A 21 11.92 -3.73 1.96
C TYR A 21 13.42 -3.95 1.69
N ASN A 22 13.76 -4.94 0.87
CA ASN A 22 15.13 -5.14 0.37
C ASN A 22 15.34 -4.51 -1.01
N SER A 23 14.32 -3.85 -1.56
CA SER A 23 14.40 -3.19 -2.87
C SER A 23 14.84 -1.74 -2.73
N GLU A 24 15.13 -1.10 -3.88
CA GLU A 24 15.48 0.32 -3.93
C GLU A 24 14.27 1.25 -3.70
N ALA A 25 13.06 0.70 -3.65
CA ALA A 25 11.83 1.47 -3.46
C ALA A 25 11.65 2.04 -2.05
N VAL A 26 12.44 1.58 -1.09
CA VAL A 26 12.33 2.00 0.31
C VAL A 26 13.60 2.68 0.80
N LEU A 27 13.46 3.60 1.75
CA LEU A 27 14.58 4.35 2.31
C LEU A 27 15.39 3.51 3.30
N HIS A 28 14.73 2.65 4.07
CA HIS A 28 15.38 1.78 5.05
C HIS A 28 14.63 0.46 5.17
N PRO A 29 15.35 -0.64 5.48
CA PRO A 29 14.68 -1.87 5.89
C PRO A 29 14.00 -1.66 7.25
N ILE A 30 13.01 -2.50 7.55
CA ILE A 30 12.35 -2.50 8.86
C ILE A 30 12.52 -3.88 9.50
N PRO A 31 12.42 -3.98 10.84
CA PRO A 31 12.47 -5.28 11.52
C PRO A 31 11.36 -6.21 11.05
N GLU A 32 11.67 -7.50 10.93
CA GLU A 32 10.67 -8.52 10.60
C GLU A 32 9.47 -8.47 11.55
N ALA A 33 9.72 -8.18 12.83
CA ALA A 33 8.67 -8.09 13.84
C ALA A 33 7.61 -7.04 13.47
N TYR A 34 7.96 -5.97 12.78
CA TYR A 34 7.00 -4.94 12.34
C TYR A 34 6.07 -5.49 11.25
N ARG A 35 6.62 -6.23 10.30
CA ARG A 35 5.83 -6.83 9.22
C ARG A 35 4.89 -7.92 9.77
N LYS A 36 5.39 -8.70 10.72
CA LYS A 36 4.59 -9.70 11.41
C LYS A 36 3.44 -9.05 12.20
N ALA A 37 3.73 -7.99 12.93
CA ALA A 37 2.72 -7.25 13.69
C ALA A 37 1.64 -6.66 12.76
N THR A 38 2.04 -6.18 11.59
CA THR A 38 1.10 -5.67 10.59
C THR A 38 0.15 -6.76 10.12
N PHE A 39 0.69 -7.95 9.80
CA PHE A 39 -0.16 -9.08 9.40
C PHE A 39 -1.12 -9.49 10.52
N GLU A 40 -0.64 -9.55 11.75
CA GLU A 40 -1.48 -9.89 12.90
C GLU A 40 -2.59 -8.86 13.12
N GLU A 41 -2.29 -7.57 12.92
CA GLU A 41 -3.29 -6.52 13.02
C GLU A 41 -4.37 -6.66 11.94
N MET A 42 -4.00 -6.99 10.70
CA MET A 42 -4.97 -7.24 9.63
C MET A 42 -5.89 -8.41 9.91
N MET A 43 -5.38 -9.44 10.58
CA MET A 43 -6.20 -10.60 10.96
C MET A 43 -7.07 -10.33 12.17
N ARG A 44 -6.61 -9.44 13.08
CA ARG A 44 -7.38 -9.04 14.25
C ARG A 44 -8.57 -8.17 13.87
N SER A 45 -8.36 -7.23 12.95
CA SER A 45 -9.35 -6.20 12.59
C SER A 45 -8.99 -5.59 11.24
N GLN A 46 -9.96 -5.03 10.55
CA GLN A 46 -9.74 -4.27 9.32
C GLN A 46 -9.83 -2.75 9.56
N ASP A 47 -9.76 -2.32 10.81
CA ASP A 47 -9.91 -0.91 11.15
C ASP A 47 -8.70 -0.05 10.78
N TYR A 48 -7.49 -0.61 10.84
CA TYR A 48 -6.26 0.16 10.64
C TYR A 48 -5.54 -0.15 9.34
N VAL A 49 -5.38 -1.41 9.02
CA VAL A 49 -4.60 -1.84 7.84
C VAL A 49 -5.30 -2.97 7.11
N LYS A 50 -5.09 -3.00 5.80
CA LYS A 50 -5.60 -4.06 4.94
C LYS A 50 -4.66 -4.24 3.77
N ALA A 51 -4.41 -5.49 3.40
CA ALA A 51 -3.57 -5.80 2.26
C ALA A 51 -4.34 -6.57 1.18
N TYR A 52 -3.83 -6.48 -0.02
CA TYR A 52 -4.38 -7.11 -1.22
C TYR A 52 -3.26 -7.85 -1.92
N ILE A 53 -3.55 -9.05 -2.39
CA ILE A 53 -2.61 -9.85 -3.18
C ILE A 53 -2.92 -9.62 -4.65
N LEU A 54 -1.88 -9.31 -5.43
CA LEU A 54 -1.97 -9.19 -6.87
C LEU A 54 -1.55 -10.51 -7.48
N GLU A 55 -2.42 -11.08 -8.31
CA GLU A 55 -2.18 -12.36 -8.95
C GLU A 55 -2.14 -12.23 -10.46
N LYS A 56 -1.25 -12.97 -11.11
CA LYS A 56 -1.19 -13.09 -12.55
C LYS A 56 -0.95 -14.55 -12.93
N ASP A 57 -1.81 -15.07 -13.78
CA ASP A 57 -1.74 -16.46 -14.26
C ASP A 57 -1.65 -17.47 -13.09
N GLY A 58 -2.44 -17.22 -12.04
CA GLY A 58 -2.49 -18.10 -10.87
C GLY A 58 -1.31 -17.97 -9.91
N GLN A 59 -0.41 -17.01 -10.13
CA GLN A 59 0.78 -16.79 -9.30
C GLN A 59 0.69 -15.47 -8.55
N ALA A 60 1.25 -15.44 -7.33
CA ALA A 60 1.35 -14.22 -6.56
C ALA A 60 2.39 -13.30 -7.21
N ALA A 61 1.95 -12.16 -7.71
CA ALA A 61 2.78 -11.21 -8.43
C ALA A 61 3.19 -10.00 -7.59
N GLY A 62 2.49 -9.73 -6.49
CA GLY A 62 2.78 -8.59 -5.65
C GLY A 62 1.70 -8.37 -4.60
N TYR A 63 1.78 -7.22 -3.93
CA TYR A 63 0.78 -6.83 -2.93
C TYR A 63 0.59 -5.31 -2.91
N GLY A 64 -0.58 -4.90 -2.40
CA GLY A 64 -0.85 -3.53 -2.02
C GLY A 64 -1.21 -3.47 -0.55
N LEU A 65 -0.78 -2.42 0.14
CA LEU A 65 -1.10 -2.18 1.55
C LEU A 65 -1.81 -0.84 1.69
N THR A 66 -2.92 -0.86 2.40
CA THR A 66 -3.70 0.35 2.70
C THR A 66 -3.82 0.54 4.19
N SER A 67 -3.93 1.79 4.63
CA SER A 67 -4.25 2.13 6.01
C SER A 67 -5.41 3.11 6.05
N TYR A 68 -6.08 3.23 7.21
CA TYR A 68 -7.32 3.97 7.33
C TYR A 68 -7.22 4.99 8.45
N THR A 69 -7.72 6.20 8.17
CA THR A 69 -7.88 7.26 9.15
C THR A 69 -9.26 7.90 8.98
N PHE A 70 -9.68 8.66 9.97
CA PHE A 70 -10.85 9.53 9.81
C PHE A 70 -10.35 10.95 9.64
N SER A 71 -10.71 11.59 8.53
CA SER A 71 -10.26 12.94 8.19
C SER A 71 -11.38 13.95 8.39
N GLN A 72 -11.20 14.87 9.32
CA GLN A 72 -12.15 15.97 9.48
C GLN A 72 -12.15 16.85 8.23
N GLU A 73 -10.97 17.12 7.66
CA GLU A 73 -10.84 17.95 6.46
C GLU A 73 -11.57 17.35 5.26
N ALA A 74 -11.51 16.04 5.09
CA ALA A 74 -12.19 15.35 4.00
C ALA A 74 -13.66 15.02 4.32
N GLY A 75 -14.04 15.09 5.59
CA GLY A 75 -15.41 14.82 6.03
C GLY A 75 -15.73 13.36 6.26
N GLY A 76 -14.73 12.51 6.46
CA GLY A 76 -14.95 11.11 6.70
C GLY A 76 -13.71 10.25 6.57
N LYS A 77 -13.90 8.97 6.29
CA LYS A 77 -12.80 8.02 6.19
C LYS A 77 -11.85 8.38 5.05
N ALA A 78 -10.55 8.34 5.35
CA ALA A 78 -9.49 8.48 4.37
C ALA A 78 -8.67 7.20 4.32
N VAL A 79 -8.28 6.79 3.11
CA VAL A 79 -7.44 5.62 2.89
C VAL A 79 -6.10 6.07 2.35
N TRP A 80 -5.04 5.61 2.99
CA TRP A 80 -3.68 5.78 2.52
C TRP A 80 -3.28 4.56 1.71
N LEU A 81 -2.81 4.78 0.49
CA LEU A 81 -2.16 3.75 -0.31
C LEU A 81 -0.69 3.73 0.15
N GLU A 82 -0.41 2.86 1.12
CA GLU A 82 0.87 2.86 1.82
C GLU A 82 1.99 2.24 0.99
N GLU A 83 1.74 1.08 0.40
CA GLU A 83 2.73 0.32 -0.34
C GLU A 83 2.09 -0.36 -1.54
N LEU A 84 2.83 -0.41 -2.64
CA LEU A 84 2.49 -1.21 -3.81
C LEU A 84 3.78 -1.82 -4.33
N TYR A 85 3.85 -3.15 -4.30
CA TYR A 85 5.01 -3.89 -4.77
C TYR A 85 4.60 -4.92 -5.81
N ILE A 86 5.33 -4.95 -6.91
CA ILE A 86 5.16 -5.93 -7.97
C ILE A 86 6.51 -6.60 -8.19
N ARG A 87 6.54 -7.92 -8.10
CA ARG A 87 7.76 -8.70 -8.36
C ARG A 87 8.33 -8.37 -9.74
N PRO A 88 9.65 -8.27 -9.89
CA PRO A 88 10.27 -7.83 -11.14
C PRO A 88 9.78 -8.59 -12.38
N GLN A 89 9.60 -9.90 -12.30
CA GLN A 89 9.18 -10.73 -13.43
C GLN A 89 7.75 -10.46 -13.88
N PHE A 90 6.94 -9.79 -13.06
CA PHE A 90 5.54 -9.46 -13.39
C PHE A 90 5.33 -7.98 -13.74
N ARG A 91 6.40 -7.19 -13.76
CA ARG A 91 6.31 -5.77 -14.12
C ARG A 91 6.03 -5.59 -15.60
N CYS A 92 5.49 -4.42 -15.97
CA CYS A 92 5.11 -4.07 -17.34
C CYS A 92 4.00 -4.94 -17.93
N HIS A 93 3.15 -5.53 -17.07
CA HIS A 93 1.97 -6.30 -17.47
C HIS A 93 0.66 -5.65 -17.02
N GLY A 94 0.71 -4.38 -16.61
CA GLY A 94 -0.49 -3.63 -16.26
C GLY A 94 -1.03 -3.87 -14.85
N LEU A 95 -0.32 -4.59 -13.98
CA LEU A 95 -0.79 -4.91 -12.62
C LEU A 95 -0.96 -3.67 -11.74
N GLY A 96 -0.08 -2.68 -11.86
CA GLY A 96 -0.23 -1.43 -11.13
C GLY A 96 -1.51 -0.70 -11.50
N LYS A 97 -1.82 -0.62 -12.79
CA LYS A 97 -3.07 -0.02 -13.29
C LYS A 97 -4.28 -0.82 -12.81
N GLU A 98 -4.17 -2.13 -12.82
CA GLU A 98 -5.23 -3.02 -12.33
C GLU A 98 -5.51 -2.77 -10.84
N PHE A 99 -4.46 -2.60 -10.04
CA PHE A 99 -4.60 -2.27 -8.62
C PHE A 99 -5.30 -0.93 -8.41
N PHE A 100 -4.89 0.11 -9.14
CA PHE A 100 -5.55 1.42 -9.02
C PHE A 100 -6.99 1.39 -9.50
N ALA A 101 -7.30 0.62 -10.55
CA ALA A 101 -8.67 0.42 -10.97
C ALA A 101 -9.50 -0.27 -9.89
N TYR A 102 -8.93 -1.28 -9.22
CA TYR A 102 -9.55 -1.94 -8.08
C TYR A 102 -9.83 -0.95 -6.94
N VAL A 103 -8.86 -0.09 -6.64
CA VAL A 103 -9.03 0.96 -5.63
C VAL A 103 -10.21 1.87 -5.97
N ASP A 104 -10.29 2.32 -7.22
CA ASP A 104 -11.38 3.21 -7.67
C ASP A 104 -12.74 2.53 -7.64
N GLU A 105 -12.79 1.25 -7.97
CA GLU A 105 -14.05 0.52 -8.05
C GLU A 105 -14.53 -0.03 -6.70
N GLN A 106 -13.61 -0.51 -5.88
CA GLN A 106 -13.96 -1.26 -4.66
C GLN A 106 -13.73 -0.48 -3.37
N ILE A 107 -12.82 0.46 -3.35
CA ILE A 107 -12.45 1.21 -2.13
C ILE A 107 -13.04 2.62 -2.15
N ALA A 108 -12.80 3.36 -3.23
CA ALA A 108 -13.19 4.75 -3.34
C ALA A 108 -14.68 5.03 -3.04
N PRO A 109 -15.64 4.19 -3.47
CA PRO A 109 -17.06 4.44 -3.16
C PRO A 109 -17.41 4.44 -1.67
N LYS A 110 -16.55 3.90 -0.82
CA LYS A 110 -16.80 3.73 0.62
C LYS A 110 -16.08 4.75 1.48
N VAL A 111 -15.31 5.65 0.86
CA VAL A 111 -14.44 6.59 1.59
C VAL A 111 -14.54 8.00 1.01
N MET A 112 -14.01 8.97 1.73
CA MET A 112 -14.06 10.38 1.32
C MET A 112 -12.78 10.84 0.66
N ARG A 113 -11.66 10.17 0.93
CA ARG A 113 -10.36 10.58 0.39
C ARG A 113 -9.45 9.37 0.24
N LEU A 114 -8.76 9.34 -0.90
CA LEU A 114 -7.61 8.45 -1.13
C LEU A 114 -6.35 9.29 -1.03
N ARG A 115 -5.33 8.81 -0.33
CA ARG A 115 -4.06 9.52 -0.16
C ARG A 115 -2.90 8.59 -0.49
N LEU A 116 -1.82 9.18 -0.99
CA LEU A 116 -0.56 8.48 -1.20
C LEU A 116 0.60 9.46 -1.01
N GLU A 117 1.79 8.91 -0.86
CA GLU A 117 3.02 9.67 -0.78
C GLU A 117 3.90 9.34 -1.97
N ILE A 118 4.58 10.36 -2.48
CA ILE A 118 5.60 10.18 -3.52
C ILE A 118 6.83 11.00 -3.12
N GLU A 119 8.00 10.53 -3.49
CA GLU A 119 9.20 11.32 -3.31
C GLU A 119 9.14 12.55 -4.22
N PRO A 120 9.54 13.75 -3.73
CA PRO A 120 9.38 14.99 -4.49
C PRO A 120 10.07 15.01 -5.86
N ASP A 121 11.14 14.24 -6.02
CA ASP A 121 11.88 14.15 -7.29
C ASP A 121 11.40 13.03 -8.20
N ASN A 122 10.42 12.23 -7.76
CA ASN A 122 9.84 11.17 -8.60
C ASN A 122 8.77 11.77 -9.53
N LEU A 123 9.23 12.50 -10.55
CA LEU A 123 8.34 13.22 -11.48
C LEU A 123 7.50 12.27 -12.32
N ARG A 124 8.00 11.08 -12.62
CA ARG A 124 7.26 10.08 -13.38
C ARG A 124 6.03 9.58 -12.62
N ALA A 125 6.21 9.25 -11.34
CA ALA A 125 5.10 8.83 -10.49
C ALA A 125 4.09 9.96 -10.30
N LYS A 126 4.55 11.18 -10.08
CA LYS A 126 3.69 12.34 -9.95
C LYS A 126 2.81 12.54 -11.17
N LYS A 127 3.40 12.49 -12.36
CA LYS A 127 2.68 12.62 -13.62
C LYS A 127 1.59 11.55 -13.76
N LEU A 128 1.92 10.31 -13.40
CA LEU A 128 0.97 9.22 -13.45
C LEU A 128 -0.21 9.45 -12.50
N TYR A 129 0.07 9.84 -11.26
CA TYR A 129 -0.99 10.05 -10.26
C TYR A 129 -1.87 11.24 -10.60
N LEU A 130 -1.29 12.33 -11.11
CA LEU A 130 -2.09 13.46 -11.60
C LEU A 130 -3.03 13.03 -12.72
N ALA A 131 -2.56 12.19 -13.65
CA ALA A 131 -3.39 11.66 -14.73
C ALA A 131 -4.52 10.76 -14.21
N MET A 132 -4.37 10.15 -13.04
CA MET A 132 -5.40 9.34 -12.39
C MET A 132 -6.33 10.14 -11.49
N GLY A 133 -6.20 11.47 -11.44
CA GLY A 133 -7.07 12.33 -10.67
C GLY A 133 -6.58 12.70 -9.28
N TYR A 134 -5.36 12.28 -8.89
CA TYR A 134 -4.76 12.73 -7.64
C TYR A 134 -4.26 14.16 -7.79
N GLU A 135 -4.26 14.89 -6.70
CA GLU A 135 -3.82 16.30 -6.65
C GLU A 135 -2.77 16.46 -5.56
N ASP A 136 -1.93 17.47 -5.69
CA ASP A 136 -1.00 17.83 -4.64
C ASP A 136 -1.78 18.26 -3.38
N LEU A 137 -1.40 17.72 -2.23
CA LEU A 137 -1.86 18.21 -0.94
C LEU A 137 -0.68 18.96 -0.30
N PRO A 138 -0.73 20.29 -0.18
CA PRO A 138 0.46 21.09 0.14
C PRO A 138 0.80 21.09 1.62
N TYR A 139 0.90 19.92 2.23
CA TYR A 139 1.35 19.75 3.62
C TYR A 139 2.63 18.94 3.63
N ALA A 140 3.68 19.48 4.26
CA ALA A 140 4.88 18.70 4.53
C ALA A 140 4.63 17.79 5.73
N GLN A 141 5.23 16.62 5.71
CA GLN A 141 5.10 15.64 6.79
C GLN A 141 6.34 15.61 7.65
N MET A 142 6.13 15.38 8.95
CA MET A 142 7.20 15.21 9.93
C MET A 142 6.88 13.99 10.77
N ILE A 143 7.90 13.26 11.19
CA ILE A 143 7.75 12.11 12.08
C ILE A 143 8.62 12.26 13.31
N LYS A 144 8.20 11.60 14.39
CA LYS A 144 9.00 11.36 15.58
C LYS A 144 8.78 9.92 15.98
N GLU A 145 9.82 9.10 15.88
CA GLU A 145 9.75 7.72 16.33
C GLU A 145 9.73 7.70 17.85
N VAL A 146 8.76 7.01 18.43
CA VAL A 146 8.56 7.00 19.91
C VAL A 146 8.92 5.67 20.54
N GLN A 147 9.02 4.61 19.75
CA GLN A 147 9.44 3.27 20.20
C GLN A 147 10.43 2.72 19.20
N GLU A 148 11.42 1.99 19.69
CA GLU A 148 12.35 1.25 18.84
C GLU A 148 12.33 -0.22 19.23
N VAL A 149 12.25 -1.10 18.24
CA VAL A 149 12.43 -2.54 18.43
C VAL A 149 13.93 -2.83 18.38
N LYS A 150 14.46 -3.32 19.48
CA LYS A 150 15.89 -3.66 19.59
C LYS A 150 16.15 -5.09 19.12
#